data_c218ba7440d5ab9e31cbec644820c9ac
#
_entry.id   c218ba7440d5ab9e31cbec644820c9ac
#
_cell.length_a   1.000
_cell.length_b   1.000
_cell.length_c   1.000
_cell.angle_alpha   90.00
_cell.angle_beta   90.00
_cell.angle_gamma   90.00
#
_symmetry.space_group_name_H-M   'P 1'
#
loop_
_entity.id
_entity.type
_entity.pdbx_description
1 polymer ?
#
loop_
_entity_poly.entity_id
_entity_poly.type
_entity_poly.pdbx_seq_one_letter_code
_entity_poly.pdbx_strand_id
1 'polypeptide(L)'
;MNLFEDLQLFDGGIKRHTDFQLPDTELRLWQHFFDKQMADNYYSTLLSATPWQQRTRRMYHKIVCDPRLTAYYGGLNGNEWTPVLTEIREAIEKVSGIMFDRVLLNLYRDGKDSVAWHSDTLPADGKHHHIASVTFGDTRIFKVRHKSRKDILQLDIPLTHGSFLLMDETMQEHYEHHVPKTSRNVGPRINLTFRIS
;
A
#
# COMPACT_ATOMS: atom_id res chain seq x y z
N MET A 1 20.18 5.51 17.43
CA MET A 1 19.27 4.69 18.23
C MET A 1 18.26 4.13 17.25
N ASN A 2 18.32 2.84 16.97
CA ASN A 2 17.54 2.21 15.89
C ASN A 2 16.14 1.88 16.48
N LEU A 3 15.13 2.62 16.07
CA LEU A 3 13.76 2.54 16.62
C LEU A 3 13.01 1.23 16.22
N PHE A 4 13.69 0.28 15.58
CA PHE A 4 13.05 -0.88 14.93
C PHE A 4 13.53 -2.24 15.44
N GLU A 5 14.33 -2.31 16.52
CA GLU A 5 14.95 -3.58 16.94
C GLU A 5 14.17 -4.41 18.00
N ASP A 6 13.05 -3.95 18.53
CA ASP A 6 12.32 -4.69 19.59
C ASP A 6 10.88 -5.05 19.20
N LEU A 7 10.69 -5.95 18.22
CA LEU A 7 9.35 -6.43 17.88
C LEU A 7 9.30 -7.94 17.63
N GLN A 8 9.63 -8.72 18.65
CA GLN A 8 9.12 -10.08 18.77
C GLN A 8 8.49 -10.26 20.15
N LEU A 9 7.14 -10.23 20.15
CA LEU A 9 6.39 -11.02 21.15
C LEU A 9 4.90 -10.89 20.81
N PHE A 10 4.30 -11.98 20.37
CA PHE A 10 2.85 -12.14 20.31
C PHE A 10 2.34 -12.26 21.74
N ASP A 11 1.62 -11.27 22.21
CA ASP A 11 0.88 -11.34 23.46
C ASP A 11 -0.62 -11.23 23.15
N GLY A 12 -1.38 -12.27 23.46
CA GLY A 12 -2.84 -12.21 23.50
C GLY A 12 -3.58 -12.00 22.16
N GLY A 13 -2.99 -12.28 20.99
CA GLY A 13 -3.68 -12.20 19.69
C GLY A 13 -3.81 -10.79 19.11
N ILE A 14 -3.32 -9.75 19.78
CA ILE A 14 -3.31 -8.37 19.28
C ILE A 14 -2.01 -8.14 18.52
N LYS A 15 -2.11 -7.93 17.21
CA LYS A 15 -0.94 -7.56 16.40
C LYS A 15 -0.48 -6.15 16.75
N ARG A 16 0.76 -6.00 17.22
CA ARG A 16 1.35 -4.71 17.54
C ARG A 16 1.46 -3.84 16.28
N HIS A 17 1.20 -2.56 16.42
CA HIS A 17 1.34 -1.56 15.36
C HIS A 17 2.07 -0.31 15.88
N THR A 18 2.58 0.48 14.95
CA THR A 18 3.13 1.81 15.20
C THR A 18 2.12 2.84 14.71
N ASP A 19 1.72 3.75 15.59
CA ASP A 19 0.90 4.91 15.22
C ASP A 19 1.83 6.08 14.88
N PHE A 20 1.67 6.63 13.68
CA PHE A 20 2.30 7.87 13.27
C PHE A 20 1.30 9.01 13.50
N GLN A 21 1.53 9.78 14.54
CA GLN A 21 0.73 10.96 14.87
C GLN A 21 1.12 12.09 13.93
N LEU A 22 0.32 12.30 12.89
CA LEU A 22 0.47 13.40 11.95
C LEU A 22 -0.59 14.47 12.23
N PRO A 23 -0.27 15.77 12.07
CA PRO A 23 -1.31 16.79 12.07
C PRO A 23 -2.42 16.44 11.07
N ASP A 24 -3.67 16.54 11.52
CA ASP A 24 -4.89 16.39 10.71
C ASP A 24 -5.19 14.97 10.19
N THR A 25 -4.36 13.93 10.52
CA THR A 25 -4.59 12.55 10.10
C THR A 25 -3.82 11.55 10.95
N GLU A 26 -4.15 10.27 10.78
CA GLU A 26 -3.44 9.16 11.40
C GLU A 26 -2.96 8.15 10.36
N LEU A 27 -1.79 7.57 10.63
CA LEU A 27 -1.28 6.39 9.93
C LEU A 27 -0.96 5.31 10.95
N ARG A 28 -1.33 4.08 10.63
CA ARG A 28 -1.10 2.93 11.51
C ARG A 28 -0.41 1.82 10.74
N LEU A 29 0.75 1.38 11.24
CA LEU A 29 1.60 0.39 10.54
C LEU A 29 1.81 -0.86 11.38
N TRP A 30 1.47 -2.00 10.82
CA TRP A 30 1.85 -3.34 11.29
C TRP A 30 2.96 -3.87 10.40
N GLN A 31 4.23 -3.86 10.88
CA GLN A 31 5.41 -4.27 10.09
C GLN A 31 5.41 -5.74 9.69
N HIS A 32 4.93 -6.61 10.57
CA HIS A 32 4.87 -8.05 10.37
C HIS A 32 3.43 -8.55 10.54
N PHE A 33 2.52 -7.95 9.77
CA PHE A 33 1.10 -8.29 9.85
C PHE A 33 0.85 -9.73 9.43
N PHE A 34 1.44 -10.16 8.34
CA PHE A 34 1.52 -11.56 7.94
C PHE A 34 2.88 -12.11 8.35
N ASP A 35 2.92 -13.34 8.89
CA ASP A 35 4.17 -14.01 9.15
C ASP A 35 4.92 -14.30 7.83
N LYS A 36 6.19 -14.67 7.95
CA LYS A 36 7.04 -14.88 6.77
C LYS A 36 6.50 -15.95 5.83
N GLN A 37 6.00 -17.06 6.36
CA GLN A 37 5.51 -18.16 5.53
C GLN A 37 4.25 -17.79 4.77
N MET A 38 3.29 -17.15 5.44
CA MET A 38 2.08 -16.64 4.79
C MET A 38 2.43 -15.60 3.74
N ALA A 39 3.30 -14.64 4.07
CA ALA A 39 3.69 -13.57 3.16
C ALA A 39 4.42 -14.12 1.92
N ASP A 40 5.33 -15.10 2.06
CA ASP A 40 6.00 -15.77 0.94
C ASP A 40 4.99 -16.49 0.02
N ASN A 41 4.00 -17.19 0.59
CA ASN A 41 2.95 -17.87 -0.16
C ASN A 41 2.06 -16.89 -0.93
N TYR A 42 1.61 -15.81 -0.28
CA TYR A 42 0.82 -14.78 -0.94
C TYR A 42 1.60 -14.09 -2.05
N TYR A 43 2.88 -13.74 -1.78
CA TYR A 43 3.74 -13.11 -2.78
C TYR A 43 3.90 -13.99 -4.03
N SER A 44 4.25 -15.27 -3.86
CA SER A 44 4.46 -16.18 -4.98
C SER A 44 3.18 -16.41 -5.80
N THR A 45 2.05 -16.59 -5.13
CA THR A 45 0.74 -16.75 -5.77
C THR A 45 0.34 -15.49 -6.55
N LEU A 46 0.43 -14.33 -5.92
CA LEU A 46 0.08 -13.06 -6.57
C LEU A 46 1.00 -12.74 -7.74
N LEU A 47 2.31 -13.00 -7.61
CA LEU A 47 3.27 -12.72 -8.68
C LEU A 47 2.98 -13.53 -9.93
N SER A 48 2.63 -14.82 -9.77
CA SER A 48 2.42 -15.76 -10.89
C SER A 48 1.01 -15.75 -11.46
N ALA A 49 -0.03 -15.55 -10.64
CA ALA A 49 -1.42 -15.72 -11.06
C ALA A 49 -2.13 -14.40 -11.42
N THR A 50 -1.58 -13.24 -11.06
CA THR A 50 -2.22 -11.96 -11.36
C THR A 50 -2.06 -11.58 -12.83
N PRO A 51 -3.13 -11.18 -13.54
CA PRO A 51 -3.06 -10.72 -14.93
C PRO A 51 -2.50 -9.30 -15.02
N TRP A 52 -1.20 -9.17 -14.80
CA TRP A 52 -0.50 -7.90 -14.77
C TRP A 52 -0.59 -7.14 -16.09
N GLN A 53 -0.94 -5.87 -16.03
CA GLN A 53 -1.09 -5.00 -17.18
C GLN A 53 -0.18 -3.79 -17.10
N GLN A 54 0.48 -3.45 -18.22
CA GLN A 54 1.20 -2.21 -18.37
C GLN A 54 0.22 -1.11 -18.78
N ARG A 55 -0.07 -0.18 -17.88
CA ARG A 55 -0.90 0.98 -18.22
C ARG A 55 -0.09 2.04 -18.94
N THR A 56 -0.75 2.73 -19.88
CA THR A 56 -0.21 3.90 -20.56
C THR A 56 -1.10 5.10 -20.30
N ARG A 57 -0.49 6.28 -20.25
CA ARG A 57 -1.21 7.55 -20.14
C ARG A 57 -0.63 8.58 -21.10
N ARG A 58 -1.47 9.48 -21.58
CA ARG A 58 -1.02 10.59 -22.43
C ARG A 58 -0.54 11.74 -21.54
N MET A 59 0.73 12.13 -21.71
CA MET A 59 1.35 13.28 -21.03
C MET A 59 2.03 14.15 -22.08
N TYR A 60 1.72 15.46 -22.13
CA TYR A 60 2.35 16.42 -23.05
C TYR A 60 2.45 15.91 -24.49
N HIS A 61 1.33 15.38 -25.03
CA HIS A 61 1.22 14.79 -26.38
C HIS A 61 2.02 13.49 -26.63
N LYS A 62 2.65 12.92 -25.59
CA LYS A 62 3.36 11.63 -25.65
C LYS A 62 2.60 10.55 -24.89
N ILE A 63 2.65 9.32 -25.39
CA ILE A 63 2.18 8.15 -24.65
C ILE A 63 3.34 7.70 -23.76
N VAL A 64 3.09 7.64 -22.44
CA VAL A 64 4.08 7.22 -21.44
C VAL A 64 3.54 6.00 -20.72
N CYS A 65 4.37 4.97 -20.60
CA CYS A 65 4.05 3.81 -19.77
C CYS A 65 4.17 4.16 -18.28
N ASP A 66 3.21 3.73 -17.48
CA ASP A 66 3.33 3.84 -16.03
C ASP A 66 4.50 2.99 -15.55
N PRO A 67 5.38 3.50 -14.69
CA PRO A 67 6.55 2.77 -14.20
C PRO A 67 6.15 1.76 -13.11
N ARG A 68 5.25 0.86 -13.43
CA ARG A 68 4.79 -0.32 -12.68
C ARG A 68 3.73 -1.07 -13.50
N LEU A 69 3.50 -2.34 -13.16
CA LEU A 69 2.36 -3.09 -13.69
C LEU A 69 1.21 -3.03 -12.68
N THR A 70 -0.02 -3.19 -13.17
CA THR A 70 -1.21 -3.11 -12.32
C THR A 70 -2.22 -4.21 -12.64
N ALA A 71 -3.04 -4.55 -11.64
CA ALA A 71 -4.27 -5.33 -11.81
C ALA A 71 -5.32 -4.80 -10.83
N TYR A 72 -6.60 -4.93 -11.17
CA TYR A 72 -7.69 -4.38 -10.39
C TYR A 72 -8.75 -5.45 -10.13
N TYR A 73 -9.21 -5.57 -8.89
CA TYR A 73 -10.20 -6.55 -8.46
C TYR A 73 -11.31 -5.90 -7.62
N GLY A 74 -12.49 -6.48 -7.70
CA GLY A 74 -13.67 -5.97 -7.00
C GLY A 74 -14.24 -4.70 -7.62
N GLY A 75 -15.22 -4.08 -6.95
CA GLY A 75 -15.98 -2.96 -7.50
C GLY A 75 -16.76 -3.33 -8.77
N LEU A 76 -17.29 -2.35 -9.47
CA LEU A 76 -18.15 -2.58 -10.66
C LEU A 76 -17.39 -3.09 -11.90
N ASN A 77 -16.10 -2.78 -12.03
CA ASN A 77 -15.32 -3.02 -13.25
C ASN A 77 -14.00 -3.78 -13.00
N GLY A 78 -13.80 -4.34 -11.81
CA GLY A 78 -12.62 -5.12 -11.47
C GLY A 78 -12.76 -6.59 -11.85
N ASN A 79 -11.64 -7.32 -11.85
CA ASN A 79 -11.66 -8.77 -11.91
C ASN A 79 -12.39 -9.34 -10.67
N GLU A 80 -12.86 -10.57 -10.77
CA GLU A 80 -13.41 -11.29 -9.62
C GLU A 80 -12.35 -11.53 -8.54
N TRP A 81 -12.78 -11.51 -7.28
CA TRP A 81 -11.90 -11.80 -6.16
C TRP A 81 -11.32 -13.21 -6.25
N THR A 82 -10.03 -13.33 -6.09
CA THR A 82 -9.36 -14.63 -5.96
C THR A 82 -9.34 -15.07 -4.49
N PRO A 83 -9.24 -16.37 -4.19
CA PRO A 83 -9.16 -16.84 -2.80
C PRO A 83 -8.08 -16.13 -1.98
N VAL A 84 -6.86 -15.96 -2.54
CA VAL A 84 -5.76 -15.29 -1.86
C VAL A 84 -6.07 -13.83 -1.53
N LEU A 85 -6.72 -13.10 -2.43
CA LEU A 85 -7.12 -11.71 -2.19
C LEU A 85 -8.24 -11.61 -1.15
N THR A 86 -9.15 -12.58 -1.13
CA THR A 86 -10.21 -12.67 -0.11
C THR A 86 -9.62 -12.92 1.27
N GLU A 87 -8.70 -13.88 1.41
CA GLU A 87 -8.01 -14.15 2.69
C GLU A 87 -7.27 -12.93 3.23
N ILE A 88 -6.51 -12.23 2.36
CA ILE A 88 -5.79 -11.01 2.74
C ILE A 88 -6.77 -9.93 3.19
N ARG A 89 -7.86 -9.72 2.42
CA ARG A 89 -8.90 -8.75 2.75
C ARG A 89 -9.53 -9.02 4.10
N GLU A 90 -10.01 -10.24 4.33
CA GLU A 90 -10.65 -10.64 5.60
C GLU A 90 -9.72 -10.46 6.80
N ALA A 91 -8.42 -10.74 6.62
CA ALA A 91 -7.44 -10.55 7.68
C ALA A 91 -7.27 -9.08 8.08
N ILE A 92 -7.20 -8.15 7.11
CA ILE A 92 -7.07 -6.71 7.39
C ILE A 92 -8.38 -6.11 7.89
N GLU A 93 -9.54 -6.53 7.36
CA GLU A 93 -10.87 -6.11 7.81
C GLU A 93 -11.11 -6.49 9.28
N LYS A 94 -10.72 -7.71 9.68
CA LYS A 94 -10.82 -8.18 11.07
C LYS A 94 -10.08 -7.29 12.07
N VAL A 95 -8.93 -6.73 11.68
CA VAL A 95 -8.10 -5.91 12.58
C VAL A 95 -8.46 -4.43 12.50
N SER A 96 -8.80 -3.93 11.31
CA SER A 96 -9.17 -2.52 11.12
C SER A 96 -10.63 -2.23 11.47
N GLY A 97 -11.53 -3.22 11.39
CA GLY A 97 -12.97 -3.02 11.50
C GLY A 97 -13.59 -2.37 10.26
N ILE A 98 -12.85 -2.25 9.16
CA ILE A 98 -13.24 -1.53 7.94
C ILE A 98 -13.43 -2.54 6.82
N MET A 99 -14.57 -2.46 6.11
CA MET A 99 -14.88 -3.33 4.98
C MET A 99 -14.40 -2.69 3.68
N PHE A 100 -13.71 -3.47 2.84
CA PHE A 100 -13.18 -3.03 1.55
C PHE A 100 -13.84 -3.79 0.41
N ASP A 101 -14.24 -3.09 -0.64
CA ASP A 101 -14.95 -3.68 -1.78
C ASP A 101 -14.11 -3.79 -3.06
N ARG A 102 -12.92 -3.18 -3.09
CA ARG A 102 -12.02 -3.20 -4.24
C ARG A 102 -10.56 -3.17 -3.82
N VAL A 103 -9.68 -3.66 -4.71
CA VAL A 103 -8.24 -3.59 -4.51
C VAL A 103 -7.50 -3.32 -5.82
N LEU A 104 -6.56 -2.38 -5.78
CA LEU A 104 -5.59 -2.14 -6.85
C LEU A 104 -4.26 -2.79 -6.45
N LEU A 105 -3.79 -3.71 -7.28
CA LEU A 105 -2.47 -4.31 -7.17
C LEU A 105 -1.48 -3.52 -8.02
N ASN A 106 -0.31 -3.23 -7.45
CA ASN A 106 0.79 -2.58 -8.12
C ASN A 106 2.05 -3.47 -8.01
N LEU A 107 2.62 -3.89 -9.13
CA LEU A 107 3.89 -4.59 -9.18
C LEU A 107 5.00 -3.61 -9.59
N TYR A 108 5.91 -3.36 -8.66
CA TYR A 108 7.19 -2.67 -8.89
C TYR A 108 8.24 -3.74 -9.15
N ARG A 109 8.72 -3.83 -10.39
CA ARG A 109 9.61 -4.92 -10.85
C ARG A 109 11.02 -4.80 -10.30
N ASP A 110 11.48 -3.57 -10.12
CA ASP A 110 12.82 -3.23 -9.63
C ASP A 110 12.85 -1.79 -9.07
N GLY A 111 14.05 -1.27 -8.80
CA GLY A 111 14.26 0.08 -8.31
C GLY A 111 13.88 1.21 -9.28
N LYS A 112 13.70 0.93 -10.58
CA LYS A 112 13.32 1.94 -11.59
C LYS A 112 11.82 2.19 -11.58
N ASP A 113 11.01 1.22 -11.14
CA ASP A 113 9.57 1.38 -10.99
C ASP A 113 9.26 2.27 -9.78
N SER A 114 8.23 3.11 -9.93
CA SER A 114 7.91 4.18 -8.97
C SER A 114 6.47 4.64 -9.12
N VAL A 115 6.00 5.43 -8.18
CA VAL A 115 4.82 6.29 -8.32
C VAL A 115 5.17 7.69 -7.86
N ALA A 116 4.83 8.70 -8.65
CA ALA A 116 5.07 10.10 -8.32
C ALA A 116 4.22 10.55 -7.11
N TRP A 117 4.52 11.74 -6.56
CA TRP A 117 3.70 12.37 -5.54
C TRP A 117 2.25 12.50 -6.01
N HIS A 118 1.32 12.00 -5.19
CA HIS A 118 -0.11 12.05 -5.44
C HIS A 118 -0.89 11.82 -4.15
N SER A 119 -2.16 12.15 -4.17
CA SER A 119 -3.17 11.61 -3.26
C SER A 119 -4.05 10.67 -4.07
N ASP A 120 -4.63 9.68 -3.41
CA ASP A 120 -5.56 8.78 -4.08
C ASP A 120 -6.84 9.53 -4.50
N THR A 121 -7.42 9.08 -5.62
CA THR A 121 -8.60 9.72 -6.18
C THR A 121 -9.79 9.57 -5.24
N LEU A 122 -10.55 10.65 -5.10
CA LEU A 122 -11.80 10.68 -4.35
C LEU A 122 -12.79 9.66 -4.95
N PRO A 123 -13.43 8.81 -4.14
CA PRO A 123 -14.48 7.92 -4.59
C PRO A 123 -15.69 8.63 -5.20
N ALA A 124 -16.57 7.86 -5.87
CA ALA A 124 -17.73 8.42 -6.57
C ALA A 124 -18.78 9.03 -5.62
N ASP A 125 -18.82 8.61 -4.36
CA ASP A 125 -19.67 9.16 -3.32
C ASP A 125 -19.23 10.54 -2.82
N GLY A 126 -18.07 11.02 -3.29
CA GLY A 126 -17.50 12.32 -2.93
C GLY A 126 -16.89 12.39 -1.53
N LYS A 127 -16.68 11.26 -0.86
CA LYS A 127 -16.10 11.18 0.49
C LYS A 127 -14.75 10.48 0.46
N HIS A 128 -13.85 10.93 1.32
CA HIS A 128 -12.64 10.16 1.61
C HIS A 128 -12.97 9.00 2.54
N HIS A 129 -12.30 7.88 2.32
CA HIS A 129 -12.41 6.68 3.13
C HIS A 129 -11.03 6.20 3.53
N HIS A 130 -10.98 5.36 4.55
CA HIS A 130 -9.78 4.65 4.92
C HIS A 130 -9.23 3.85 3.73
N ILE A 131 -7.91 3.80 3.64
CA ILE A 131 -7.21 3.01 2.62
C ILE A 131 -6.24 2.07 3.32
N ALA A 132 -6.32 0.79 2.97
CA ALA A 132 -5.41 -0.23 3.48
C ALA A 132 -4.35 -0.58 2.42
N SER A 133 -3.08 -0.53 2.80
CA SER A 133 -1.95 -0.85 1.92
C SER A 133 -1.19 -2.04 2.47
N VAL A 134 -1.20 -3.18 1.75
CA VAL A 134 -0.46 -4.39 2.10
C VAL A 134 0.71 -4.57 1.16
N THR A 135 1.88 -4.93 1.70
CA THR A 135 3.12 -5.06 0.92
C THR A 135 3.69 -6.46 0.99
N PHE A 136 4.06 -7.00 -0.17
CA PHE A 136 4.82 -8.25 -0.30
C PHE A 136 6.04 -8.06 -1.21
N GLY A 137 7.12 -8.81 -0.95
CA GLY A 137 8.38 -8.72 -1.69
C GLY A 137 9.35 -7.71 -1.09
N ASP A 138 10.19 -7.07 -1.90
CA ASP A 138 11.26 -6.21 -1.40
C ASP A 138 10.74 -4.92 -0.78
N THR A 139 11.48 -4.45 0.22
CA THR A 139 11.17 -3.22 0.95
C THR A 139 11.35 -2.00 0.06
N ARG A 140 10.34 -1.14 0.01
CA ARG A 140 10.42 0.19 -0.60
C ARG A 140 10.03 1.26 0.40
N ILE A 141 10.62 2.43 0.27
CA ILE A 141 10.26 3.58 1.11
C ILE A 141 8.98 4.20 0.57
N PHE A 142 7.98 4.32 1.44
CA PHE A 142 6.77 5.07 1.23
C PHE A 142 6.95 6.44 1.88
N LYS A 143 7.00 7.47 1.06
CA LYS A 143 7.21 8.84 1.52
C LYS A 143 5.89 9.56 1.62
N VAL A 144 5.73 10.31 2.70
CA VAL A 144 4.51 11.06 3.02
C VAL A 144 4.90 12.49 3.34
N ARG A 145 4.19 13.48 2.78
CA ARG A 145 4.37 14.89 3.11
C ARG A 145 3.04 15.63 3.11
N HIS A 146 2.93 16.64 3.96
CA HIS A 146 1.77 17.51 3.96
C HIS A 146 1.72 18.37 2.69
N LYS A 147 0.52 18.55 2.10
CA LYS A 147 0.36 19.28 0.83
C LYS A 147 0.75 20.74 0.89
N SER A 148 0.40 21.43 1.97
CA SER A 148 0.57 22.87 2.11
C SER A 148 1.55 23.29 3.20
N ARG A 149 1.60 22.56 4.33
CA ARG A 149 2.42 22.92 5.49
C ARG A 149 3.86 22.44 5.33
N LYS A 150 4.80 23.36 5.16
CA LYS A 150 6.23 23.07 4.99
C LYS A 150 6.99 22.92 6.32
N ASP A 151 6.36 23.32 7.41
CA ASP A 151 6.87 23.12 8.79
C ASP A 151 6.73 21.67 9.28
N ILE A 152 5.90 20.85 8.61
CA ILE A 152 5.75 19.43 8.90
C ILE A 152 6.81 18.64 8.14
N LEU A 153 7.63 17.89 8.87
CA LEU A 153 8.67 17.06 8.27
C LEU A 153 8.07 15.93 7.43
N GLN A 154 8.71 15.65 6.31
CA GLN A 154 8.38 14.48 5.49
C GLN A 154 8.64 13.20 6.30
N LEU A 155 7.71 12.26 6.19
CA LEU A 155 7.84 10.94 6.80
C LEU A 155 8.28 9.91 5.75
N ASP A 156 9.30 9.13 6.08
CA ASP A 156 9.83 8.05 5.25
C ASP A 156 9.54 6.71 5.94
N ILE A 157 8.59 5.94 5.43
CA ILE A 157 8.13 4.68 6.02
C ILE A 157 8.65 3.50 5.19
N PRO A 158 9.51 2.63 5.74
CA PRO A 158 9.87 1.40 5.08
C PRO A 158 8.69 0.43 5.12
N LEU A 159 8.11 0.10 3.96
CA LEU A 159 7.08 -0.92 3.83
C LEU A 159 7.74 -2.26 3.51
N THR A 160 7.78 -3.14 4.50
CA THR A 160 8.46 -4.42 4.45
C THR A 160 7.53 -5.54 3.98
N HIS A 161 8.12 -6.71 3.70
CA HIS A 161 7.38 -7.93 3.35
C HIS A 161 6.38 -8.34 4.44
N GLY A 162 5.11 -8.53 4.07
CA GLY A 162 4.04 -8.87 4.99
C GLY A 162 3.51 -7.70 5.83
N SER A 163 3.91 -6.45 5.54
CA SER A 163 3.43 -5.28 6.27
C SER A 163 2.04 -4.83 5.82
N PHE A 164 1.29 -4.23 6.75
CA PHE A 164 0.00 -3.59 6.54
C PHE A 164 0.05 -2.16 7.06
N LEU A 165 -0.24 -1.18 6.21
CA LEU A 165 -0.38 0.23 6.54
C LEU A 165 -1.85 0.64 6.36
N LEU A 166 -2.46 1.17 7.41
CA LEU A 166 -3.79 1.77 7.37
C LEU A 166 -3.66 3.28 7.35
N MET A 167 -4.23 3.90 6.34
CA MET A 167 -4.34 5.36 6.17
C MET A 167 -5.74 5.79 6.56
N ASP A 168 -5.82 6.77 7.44
CA ASP A 168 -7.08 7.41 7.84
C ASP A 168 -7.78 8.09 6.64
N GLU A 169 -9.09 8.31 6.76
CA GLU A 169 -9.90 8.94 5.71
C GLU A 169 -9.42 10.35 5.34
N THR A 170 -8.90 11.11 6.30
CA THR A 170 -8.40 12.48 6.11
C THR A 170 -7.03 12.54 5.45
N MET A 171 -6.31 11.39 5.35
CA MET A 171 -4.97 11.32 4.78
C MET A 171 -4.92 11.86 3.36
N GLN A 172 -5.91 11.54 2.53
CA GLN A 172 -5.94 11.94 1.12
C GLN A 172 -6.32 13.42 0.94
N GLU A 173 -6.90 14.05 1.95
CA GLU A 173 -7.20 15.47 1.95
C GLU A 173 -5.96 16.32 2.24
N HIS A 174 -5.20 15.97 3.27
CA HIS A 174 -4.12 16.79 3.80
C HIS A 174 -2.74 16.42 3.29
N TYR A 175 -2.52 15.17 2.88
CA TYR A 175 -1.21 14.62 2.52
C TYR A 175 -1.17 14.08 1.11
N GLU A 176 0.03 14.07 0.56
CA GLU A 176 0.39 13.32 -0.64
C GLU A 176 1.51 12.34 -0.31
N HIS A 177 1.60 11.29 -1.11
CA HIS A 177 2.56 10.22 -0.91
C HIS A 177 3.18 9.75 -2.23
N HIS A 178 4.34 9.09 -2.14
CA HIS A 178 4.97 8.47 -3.31
C HIS A 178 5.90 7.32 -2.94
N VAL A 179 6.23 6.50 -3.94
CA VAL A 179 7.30 5.50 -3.87
C VAL A 179 8.38 5.94 -4.85
N PRO A 180 9.52 6.46 -4.37
CA PRO A 180 10.58 6.97 -5.23
C PRO A 180 11.29 5.84 -5.98
N LYS A 181 11.94 6.17 -7.10
CA LYS A 181 12.97 5.32 -7.69
C LYS A 181 14.13 5.15 -6.71
N THR A 182 14.84 4.05 -6.83
CA THR A 182 16.05 3.79 -6.04
C THR A 182 17.14 3.18 -6.90
N SER A 183 18.39 3.57 -6.64
CA SER A 183 19.58 2.95 -7.23
C SER A 183 20.03 1.68 -6.49
N ARG A 184 19.43 1.39 -5.33
CA ARG A 184 19.70 0.14 -4.60
C ARG A 184 19.26 -1.03 -5.47
N ASN A 185 19.99 -2.13 -5.40
CA ASN A 185 19.57 -3.39 -5.99
C ASN A 185 18.39 -3.94 -5.15
N VAL A 186 17.18 -3.86 -5.70
CA VAL A 186 15.95 -4.35 -5.08
C VAL A 186 15.21 -5.24 -6.06
N GLY A 187 14.63 -6.30 -5.54
CA GLY A 187 13.75 -7.20 -6.28
C GLY A 187 12.33 -6.69 -6.42
N PRO A 188 11.45 -7.52 -6.96
CA PRO A 188 10.04 -7.16 -7.15
C PRO A 188 9.31 -6.94 -5.81
N ARG A 189 8.39 -5.96 -5.85
CA ARG A 189 7.46 -5.65 -4.75
C ARG A 189 6.05 -5.58 -5.29
N ILE A 190 5.13 -6.25 -4.61
CA ILE A 190 3.69 -6.13 -4.85
C ILE A 190 3.08 -5.28 -3.73
N ASN A 191 2.29 -4.30 -4.11
CA ASN A 191 1.48 -3.52 -3.18
C ASN A 191 0.00 -3.68 -3.52
N LEU A 192 -0.79 -4.03 -2.51
CA LEU A 192 -2.24 -4.13 -2.58
C LEU A 192 -2.83 -2.90 -1.91
N THR A 193 -3.60 -2.10 -2.64
CA THR A 193 -4.28 -0.92 -2.09
C THR A 193 -5.77 -1.18 -2.07
N PHE A 194 -6.30 -1.54 -0.90
CA PHE A 194 -7.71 -1.81 -0.66
C PHE A 194 -8.45 -0.51 -0.39
N ARG A 195 -9.64 -0.36 -0.96
CA ARG A 195 -10.47 0.85 -0.91
C ARG A 195 -11.95 0.51 -0.80
N ILE A 196 -12.74 1.53 -0.48
CA ILE A 196 -14.20 1.57 -0.51
C ILE A 196 -14.63 2.36 -1.76
N SER A 197 -15.69 1.89 -2.43
CA SER A 197 -16.26 2.52 -3.65
C SER A 197 -17.03 3.79 -3.36
#